data_b1f4802838f3cd8d029bdd01e55ceff6
#
_entry.id   b1f4802838f3cd8d029bdd01e55ceff6
#
_cell.length_a   1.000
_cell.length_b   1.000
_cell.length_c   1.000
_cell.angle_alpha   90.00
_cell.angle_beta   90.00
_cell.angle_gamma   90.00
#
_symmetry.space_group_name_H-M   'P 1'
#
loop_
_entity.id
_entity.type
_entity.pdbx_description
1 polymer ?
#
loop_
_entity_poly.entity_id
_entity_poly.type
_entity_poly.pdbx_seq_one_letter_code
_entity_poly.pdbx_strand_id
1 'polypeptide(L)'
;MSAAPATALVMEDQTETRQHLLSALAAAFPGIDARGAGDLRTARDLLDPVAGPPWTPDLALVDLVLPDGSGIDLLRQIAERPGDTRAVVVTIYADDNHLFDAIAAGACGYLLKDMGADDLVRYLHRLEEGETPLSPAIARRMLGYFRDKPRVLESLEPAAALTPRETEVLRLIGRGLRSGEAAKVMGVAEQTVAGYVKAIYRKLNICSRAEAALEAARRGLV
;
A
#
# COMPACT_ATOMS: atom_id res chain seq x y z
N MET A 1 6.70 -13.10 -8.22
CA MET A 1 5.28 -13.19 -7.87
C MET A 1 5.18 -12.84 -6.38
N SER A 2 4.41 -11.82 -6.04
CA SER A 2 4.08 -11.54 -4.63
C SER A 2 3.20 -12.68 -4.13
N ALA A 3 3.36 -13.10 -2.88
CA ALA A 3 2.45 -14.08 -2.31
C ALA A 3 1.04 -13.47 -2.19
N ALA A 4 0.00 -14.28 -2.39
CA ALA A 4 -1.36 -13.86 -2.13
C ALA A 4 -1.49 -13.36 -0.68
N PRO A 5 -2.26 -12.28 -0.41
CA PRO A 5 -2.45 -11.80 0.95
C PRO A 5 -3.17 -12.85 1.80
N ALA A 6 -2.60 -13.15 2.96
CA ALA A 6 -3.20 -14.05 3.95
C ALA A 6 -4.09 -13.31 4.94
N THR A 7 -3.85 -12.02 5.12
CA THR A 7 -4.54 -11.16 6.09
C THR A 7 -4.95 -9.82 5.46
N ALA A 8 -6.14 -9.30 5.81
CA ALA A 8 -6.59 -8.00 5.33
C ALA A 8 -7.36 -7.20 6.40
N LEU A 9 -7.19 -5.88 6.36
CA LEU A 9 -8.01 -4.91 7.07
C LEU A 9 -8.96 -4.23 6.08
N VAL A 10 -10.25 -4.13 6.43
CA VAL A 10 -11.24 -3.33 5.70
C VAL A 10 -11.72 -2.22 6.62
N MET A 11 -11.40 -0.98 6.28
CA MET A 11 -11.89 0.19 7.01
C MET A 11 -12.95 0.93 6.19
N GLU A 12 -14.20 0.85 6.66
CA GLU A 12 -15.39 1.33 5.98
C GLU A 12 -16.51 1.54 7.01
N ASP A 13 -17.10 2.73 7.09
CA ASP A 13 -18.14 3.03 8.07
C ASP A 13 -19.49 2.40 7.73
N GLN A 14 -19.84 2.35 6.45
CA GLN A 14 -21.10 1.76 6.01
C GLN A 14 -21.05 0.24 6.07
N THR A 15 -21.91 -0.33 6.91
CA THR A 15 -21.90 -1.79 7.16
C THR A 15 -22.10 -2.63 5.90
N GLU A 16 -23.01 -2.23 5.00
CA GLU A 16 -23.28 -2.95 3.75
C GLU A 16 -22.07 -2.91 2.82
N THR A 17 -21.44 -1.74 2.65
CA THR A 17 -20.23 -1.58 1.85
C THR A 17 -19.07 -2.38 2.44
N ARG A 18 -18.90 -2.33 3.76
CA ARG A 18 -17.89 -3.11 4.46
C ARG A 18 -18.05 -4.63 4.22
N GLN A 19 -19.28 -5.13 4.32
CA GLN A 19 -19.58 -6.54 4.04
C GLN A 19 -19.33 -6.90 2.57
N HIS A 20 -19.64 -6.01 1.65
CA HIS A 20 -19.35 -6.18 0.24
C HIS A 20 -17.84 -6.31 -0.02
N LEU A 21 -17.03 -5.43 0.57
CA LEU A 21 -15.55 -5.48 0.47
C LEU A 21 -14.97 -6.75 1.09
N LEU A 22 -15.47 -7.17 2.26
CA LEU A 22 -15.07 -8.45 2.89
C LEU A 22 -15.41 -9.65 2.03
N SER A 23 -16.60 -9.66 1.40
CA SER A 23 -17.02 -10.71 0.49
C SER A 23 -16.16 -10.76 -0.77
N ALA A 24 -15.80 -9.61 -1.34
CA ALA A 24 -14.92 -9.52 -2.49
C ALA A 24 -13.51 -10.04 -2.17
N LEU A 25 -12.98 -9.71 -0.98
CA LEU A 25 -11.70 -10.25 -0.50
C LEU A 25 -11.74 -11.78 -0.36
N ALA A 26 -12.80 -12.33 0.24
CA ALA A 26 -12.95 -13.77 0.38
C ALA A 26 -13.10 -14.48 -0.97
N ALA A 27 -13.73 -13.84 -1.96
CA ALA A 27 -13.84 -14.36 -3.32
C ALA A 27 -12.50 -14.31 -4.08
N ALA A 28 -11.75 -13.21 -3.93
CA ALA A 28 -10.44 -13.05 -4.57
C ALA A 28 -9.35 -13.92 -3.93
N PHE A 29 -9.37 -14.08 -2.61
CA PHE A 29 -8.35 -14.78 -1.83
C PHE A 29 -9.00 -15.79 -0.87
N PRO A 30 -9.32 -17.01 -1.34
CA PRO A 30 -9.94 -18.03 -0.49
C PRO A 30 -9.08 -18.33 0.75
N GLY A 31 -9.69 -18.20 1.93
CA GLY A 31 -9.02 -18.44 3.22
C GLY A 31 -8.34 -17.23 3.84
N ILE A 32 -8.47 -16.04 3.27
CA ILE A 32 -7.95 -14.79 3.86
C ILE A 32 -8.58 -14.48 5.23
N ASP A 33 -7.78 -14.14 6.23
CA ASP A 33 -8.29 -13.56 7.52
C ASP A 33 -8.53 -12.05 7.30
N ALA A 34 -9.74 -11.69 6.90
CA ALA A 34 -10.13 -10.31 6.67
C ALA A 34 -10.94 -9.77 7.85
N ARG A 35 -10.48 -8.65 8.43
CA ARG A 35 -11.12 -7.98 9.56
C ARG A 35 -11.66 -6.63 9.16
N GLY A 36 -12.91 -6.34 9.59
CA GLY A 36 -13.59 -5.10 9.31
C GLY A 36 -13.55 -4.13 10.48
N ALA A 37 -13.33 -2.84 10.20
CA ALA A 37 -13.46 -1.73 11.15
C ALA A 37 -14.43 -0.69 10.59
N GLY A 38 -15.33 -0.17 11.44
CA GLY A 38 -16.33 0.85 11.07
C GLY A 38 -15.86 2.27 11.35
N ASP A 39 -14.74 2.44 12.04
CA ASP A 39 -14.17 3.72 12.47
C ASP A 39 -12.66 3.59 12.68
N LEU A 40 -11.96 4.71 12.76
CA LEU A 40 -10.51 4.78 12.96
C LEU A 40 -10.05 4.15 14.27
N ARG A 41 -10.84 4.33 15.34
CA ARG A 41 -10.54 3.77 16.64
C ARG A 41 -10.51 2.24 16.56
N THR A 42 -11.56 1.62 16.01
CA THR A 42 -11.62 0.17 15.83
C THR A 42 -10.47 -0.34 14.95
N ALA A 43 -10.14 0.37 13.86
CA ALA A 43 -9.02 0.01 13.01
C ALA A 43 -7.67 0.04 13.77
N ARG A 44 -7.45 1.08 14.57
CA ARG A 44 -6.25 1.20 15.42
C ARG A 44 -6.18 0.11 16.50
N ASP A 45 -7.29 -0.21 17.13
CA ASP A 45 -7.38 -1.28 18.13
C ASP A 45 -7.08 -2.66 17.51
N LEU A 46 -7.44 -2.89 16.24
CA LEU A 46 -7.08 -4.10 15.51
C LEU A 46 -5.58 -4.16 15.19
N LEU A 47 -4.99 -3.03 14.77
CA LEU A 47 -3.58 -2.96 14.43
C LEU A 47 -2.66 -3.04 15.65
N ASP A 48 -3.07 -2.38 16.76
CA ASP A 48 -2.33 -2.31 18.04
C ASP A 48 -3.24 -2.70 19.20
N PRO A 49 -3.58 -3.99 19.35
CA PRO A 49 -4.45 -4.41 20.45
C PRO A 49 -3.79 -4.15 21.80
N VAL A 50 -4.58 -3.72 22.77
CA VAL A 50 -4.11 -3.44 24.16
C VAL A 50 -3.50 -4.71 24.80
N ALA A 51 -4.00 -5.88 24.44
CA ALA A 51 -3.48 -7.17 24.89
C ALA A 51 -3.15 -8.04 23.68
N GLY A 52 -1.88 -8.18 23.39
CA GLY A 52 -1.38 -9.01 22.26
C GLY A 52 -0.32 -8.31 21.43
N PRO A 53 0.31 -9.03 20.50
CA PRO A 53 1.27 -8.44 19.58
C PRO A 53 0.55 -7.53 18.56
N PRO A 54 1.23 -6.49 18.04
CA PRO A 54 0.73 -5.70 16.92
C PRO A 54 0.39 -6.60 15.72
N TRP A 55 -0.75 -6.31 15.07
CA TRP A 55 -1.15 -7.01 13.86
C TRP A 55 -0.79 -6.18 12.63
N THR A 56 -0.13 -6.81 11.67
CA THR A 56 0.25 -6.18 10.41
C THR A 56 -0.43 -6.93 9.27
N PRO A 57 -1.55 -6.43 8.72
CA PRO A 57 -2.21 -7.07 7.59
C PRO A 57 -1.37 -6.95 6.31
N ASP A 58 -1.46 -7.95 5.42
CA ASP A 58 -0.81 -7.91 4.10
C ASP A 58 -1.47 -6.88 3.17
N LEU A 59 -2.78 -6.67 3.36
CA LEU A 59 -3.60 -5.76 2.56
C LEU A 59 -4.50 -4.92 3.47
N ALA A 60 -4.67 -3.64 3.14
CA ALA A 60 -5.65 -2.76 3.76
C ALA A 60 -6.52 -2.10 2.68
N LEU A 61 -7.84 -2.25 2.77
CA LEU A 61 -8.81 -1.47 1.99
C LEU A 61 -9.32 -0.35 2.88
N VAL A 62 -9.14 0.90 2.46
CA VAL A 62 -9.33 2.07 3.34
C VAL A 62 -10.25 3.08 2.67
N ASP A 63 -11.41 3.36 3.30
CA ASP A 63 -12.16 4.56 2.94
C ASP A 63 -11.51 5.81 3.53
N LEU A 64 -11.62 6.92 2.82
CA LEU A 64 -11.01 8.20 3.21
C LEU A 64 -11.86 9.00 4.19
N VAL A 65 -13.17 8.87 4.13
CA VAL A 65 -14.10 9.65 4.97
C VAL A 65 -14.80 8.74 5.96
N LEU A 66 -14.56 9.01 7.23
CA LEU A 66 -15.03 8.22 8.36
C LEU A 66 -15.67 9.13 9.40
N PRO A 67 -16.58 8.63 10.22
CA PRO A 67 -17.30 9.43 11.22
C PRO A 67 -16.39 10.05 12.28
N ASP A 68 -15.23 9.46 12.55
CA ASP A 68 -14.28 9.87 13.58
C ASP A 68 -12.95 10.42 13.02
N GLY A 69 -12.86 10.66 11.68
CA GLY A 69 -11.69 11.29 11.08
C GLY A 69 -11.44 10.92 9.63
N SER A 70 -10.19 11.01 9.21
CA SER A 70 -9.76 10.77 7.83
C SER A 70 -9.01 9.43 7.69
N GLY A 71 -9.37 8.64 6.70
CA GLY A 71 -8.64 7.44 6.32
C GLY A 71 -7.18 7.71 5.91
N ILE A 72 -6.87 8.94 5.51
CA ILE A 72 -5.49 9.38 5.23
C ILE A 72 -4.60 9.23 6.48
N ASP A 73 -5.14 9.46 7.68
CA ASP A 73 -4.37 9.29 8.91
C ASP A 73 -4.05 7.82 9.18
N LEU A 74 -4.97 6.90 8.84
CA LEU A 74 -4.68 5.47 8.91
C LEU A 74 -3.66 5.05 7.86
N LEU A 75 -3.74 5.56 6.64
CA LEU A 75 -2.73 5.31 5.59
C LEU A 75 -1.32 5.70 6.07
N ARG A 76 -1.16 6.90 6.67
CA ARG A 76 0.11 7.34 7.25
C ARG A 76 0.58 6.39 8.36
N GLN A 77 -0.32 6.04 9.27
CA GLN A 77 -0.02 5.12 10.36
C GLN A 77 0.44 3.74 9.82
N ILE A 78 -0.26 3.18 8.84
CA ILE A 78 0.13 1.93 8.17
C ILE A 78 1.49 2.09 7.51
N ALA A 79 1.69 3.17 6.76
CA ALA A 79 2.94 3.48 6.11
C ALA A 79 4.08 3.68 7.12
N GLU A 80 3.88 4.02 8.36
CA GLU A 80 4.85 4.16 9.45
C GLU A 80 5.17 2.86 10.18
N ARG A 81 4.39 1.84 10.06
CA ARG A 81 4.58 0.56 10.74
C ARG A 81 5.67 -0.28 10.07
N PRO A 82 6.36 -1.14 10.81
CA PRO A 82 7.19 -2.17 10.20
C PRO A 82 6.28 -3.20 9.50
N GLY A 83 6.61 -3.53 8.26
CA GLY A 83 5.86 -4.49 7.44
C GLY A 83 5.58 -3.95 6.03
N ASP A 84 5.06 -4.82 5.19
CA ASP A 84 4.81 -4.54 3.77
C ASP A 84 3.28 -4.50 3.49
N THR A 85 2.48 -3.86 4.37
CA THR A 85 1.04 -3.70 4.16
C THR A 85 0.77 -2.91 2.90
N ARG A 86 0.07 -3.50 1.95
CA ARG A 86 -0.40 -2.81 0.74
C ARG A 86 -1.71 -2.10 1.05
N ALA A 87 -1.68 -0.78 1.13
CA ALA A 87 -2.87 0.01 1.42
C ALA A 87 -3.51 0.53 0.13
N VAL A 88 -4.77 0.16 -0.11
CA VAL A 88 -5.56 0.58 -1.26
C VAL A 88 -6.74 1.39 -0.78
N VAL A 89 -6.91 2.57 -1.34
CA VAL A 89 -8.08 3.41 -1.08
C VAL A 89 -9.29 2.86 -1.84
N VAL A 90 -10.44 2.79 -1.16
CA VAL A 90 -11.74 2.46 -1.75
C VAL A 90 -12.75 3.50 -1.29
N THR A 91 -13.10 4.44 -2.15
CA THR A 91 -13.90 5.63 -1.76
C THR A 91 -14.85 6.08 -2.88
N ILE A 92 -15.82 6.92 -2.53
CA ILE A 92 -16.66 7.62 -3.51
C ILE A 92 -15.99 8.89 -4.07
N TYR A 93 -14.93 9.36 -3.43
CA TYR A 93 -14.26 10.61 -3.79
C TYR A 93 -13.25 10.39 -4.92
N ALA A 94 -13.41 11.16 -5.99
CA ALA A 94 -12.55 11.13 -7.15
C ALA A 94 -11.79 12.45 -7.37
N ASP A 95 -11.88 13.43 -6.43
CA ASP A 95 -11.22 14.72 -6.58
C ASP A 95 -9.69 14.64 -6.38
N ASP A 96 -9.00 15.67 -6.91
CA ASP A 96 -7.53 15.67 -6.95
C ASP A 96 -6.90 15.73 -5.55
N ASN A 97 -7.51 16.47 -4.61
CA ASN A 97 -6.92 16.65 -3.29
C ASN A 97 -6.87 15.31 -2.54
N HIS A 98 -8.01 14.61 -2.47
CA HIS A 98 -8.08 13.30 -1.80
C HIS A 98 -7.16 12.27 -2.47
N LEU A 99 -7.09 12.28 -3.82
CA LEU A 99 -6.25 11.36 -4.57
C LEU A 99 -4.76 11.55 -4.25
N PHE A 100 -4.26 12.79 -4.37
CA PHE A 100 -2.83 13.04 -4.16
C PHE A 100 -2.43 12.97 -2.70
N ASP A 101 -3.29 13.38 -1.77
CA ASP A 101 -3.06 13.24 -0.32
C ASP A 101 -2.98 11.76 0.09
N ALA A 102 -3.83 10.89 -0.48
CA ALA A 102 -3.78 9.46 -0.22
C ALA A 102 -2.50 8.82 -0.77
N ILE A 103 -2.09 9.16 -1.99
CA ILE A 103 -0.82 8.68 -2.56
C ILE A 103 0.37 9.15 -1.72
N ALA A 104 0.39 10.43 -1.32
CA ALA A 104 1.43 10.99 -0.46
C ALA A 104 1.46 10.33 0.93
N ALA A 105 0.31 9.85 1.42
CA ALA A 105 0.18 9.10 2.66
C ALA A 105 0.60 7.62 2.56
N GLY A 106 0.95 7.14 1.35
CA GLY A 106 1.45 5.78 1.14
C GLY A 106 0.43 4.80 0.56
N ALA A 107 -0.70 5.28 0.02
CA ALA A 107 -1.62 4.42 -0.72
C ALA A 107 -0.94 3.87 -1.98
N CYS A 108 -1.01 2.56 -2.18
CA CYS A 108 -0.48 1.87 -3.36
C CYS A 108 -1.56 1.57 -4.42
N GLY A 109 -2.80 2.01 -4.20
CA GLY A 109 -3.90 1.88 -5.15
C GLY A 109 -5.07 2.79 -4.78
N TYR A 110 -5.93 3.06 -5.77
CA TYR A 110 -7.09 3.93 -5.59
C TYR A 110 -8.26 3.43 -6.44
N LEU A 111 -9.29 2.97 -5.78
CA LEU A 111 -10.50 2.42 -6.38
C LEU A 111 -11.73 3.26 -5.99
N LEU A 112 -12.70 3.33 -6.88
CA LEU A 112 -13.96 3.99 -6.60
C LEU A 112 -15.02 2.96 -6.20
N LYS A 113 -15.88 3.31 -5.23
CA LYS A 113 -16.95 2.43 -4.70
C LYS A 113 -18.09 2.13 -5.70
N ASP A 114 -18.14 2.85 -6.84
CA ASP A 114 -19.11 2.61 -7.90
C ASP A 114 -18.79 1.39 -8.79
N MET A 115 -17.69 0.70 -8.49
CA MET A 115 -17.28 -0.51 -9.21
C MET A 115 -18.15 -1.72 -8.81
N GLY A 116 -18.47 -2.56 -9.80
CA GLY A 116 -19.11 -3.84 -9.55
C GLY A 116 -18.22 -4.83 -8.80
N ALA A 117 -18.84 -5.84 -8.14
CA ALA A 117 -18.11 -6.84 -7.36
C ALA A 117 -17.06 -7.58 -8.20
N ASP A 118 -17.38 -7.94 -9.45
CA ASP A 118 -16.47 -8.65 -10.35
C ASP A 118 -15.26 -7.79 -10.73
N ASP A 119 -15.46 -6.49 -10.89
CA ASP A 119 -14.39 -5.55 -11.17
C ASP A 119 -13.46 -5.44 -9.96
N LEU A 120 -14.01 -5.32 -8.76
CA LEU A 120 -13.23 -5.26 -7.53
C LEU A 120 -12.37 -6.51 -7.35
N VAL A 121 -12.96 -7.71 -7.51
CA VAL A 121 -12.21 -8.97 -7.45
C VAL A 121 -11.08 -9.00 -8.47
N ARG A 122 -11.34 -8.57 -9.71
CA ARG A 122 -10.31 -8.48 -10.77
C ARG A 122 -9.17 -7.53 -10.40
N TYR A 123 -9.47 -6.38 -9.80
CA TYR A 123 -8.45 -5.44 -9.32
C TYR A 123 -7.64 -6.02 -8.16
N LEU A 124 -8.27 -6.77 -7.25
CA LEU A 124 -7.60 -7.44 -6.15
C LEU A 124 -6.61 -8.51 -6.65
N HIS A 125 -6.97 -9.29 -7.67
CA HIS A 125 -6.03 -10.24 -8.30
C HIS A 125 -4.84 -9.55 -8.96
N ARG A 126 -5.03 -8.39 -9.59
CA ARG A 126 -3.93 -7.62 -10.18
C ARG A 126 -2.93 -7.11 -9.13
N LEU A 127 -3.38 -6.88 -7.89
CA LEU A 127 -2.48 -6.60 -6.75
C LEU A 127 -1.50 -7.76 -6.49
N GLU A 128 -1.97 -9.01 -6.63
CA GLU A 128 -1.13 -10.18 -6.46
C GLU A 128 -0.04 -10.27 -7.55
N GLU A 129 -0.36 -9.82 -8.75
CA GLU A 129 0.58 -9.73 -9.88
C GLU A 129 1.58 -8.57 -9.74
N GLY A 130 1.45 -7.76 -8.69
CA GLY A 130 2.30 -6.59 -8.43
C GLY A 130 1.87 -5.33 -9.17
N GLU A 131 0.67 -5.32 -9.74
CA GLU A 131 0.13 -4.14 -10.39
C GLU A 131 -0.48 -3.16 -9.37
N THR A 132 -0.41 -1.88 -9.65
CA THR A 132 -1.08 -0.84 -8.88
C THR A 132 -2.55 -0.77 -9.28
N PRO A 133 -3.52 -1.09 -8.40
CA PRO A 133 -4.93 -1.04 -8.74
C PRO A 133 -5.39 0.43 -8.80
N LEU A 134 -5.60 0.91 -10.01
CA LEU A 134 -6.20 2.21 -10.28
C LEU A 134 -7.43 2.03 -11.16
N SER A 135 -8.56 2.60 -10.78
CA SER A 135 -9.70 2.65 -11.66
C SER A 135 -9.38 3.51 -12.91
N PRO A 136 -9.97 3.21 -14.08
CA PRO A 136 -9.71 3.99 -15.29
C PRO A 136 -10.03 5.49 -15.14
N ALA A 137 -11.01 5.83 -14.30
CA ALA A 137 -11.37 7.22 -14.00
C ALA A 137 -10.24 7.92 -13.24
N ILE A 138 -9.66 7.26 -12.23
CA ILE A 138 -8.54 7.78 -11.45
C ILE A 138 -7.28 7.91 -12.29
N ALA A 139 -6.96 6.90 -13.11
CA ALA A 139 -5.82 6.96 -14.01
C ALA A 139 -5.90 8.15 -14.99
N ARG A 140 -7.09 8.38 -15.61
CA ARG A 140 -7.31 9.55 -16.47
C ARG A 140 -7.15 10.86 -15.72
N ARG A 141 -7.63 10.93 -14.46
CA ARG A 141 -7.52 12.12 -13.63
C ARG A 141 -6.08 12.45 -13.28
N MET A 142 -5.29 11.45 -12.91
CA MET A 142 -3.84 11.62 -12.68
C MET A 142 -3.14 12.18 -13.92
N LEU A 143 -3.41 11.62 -15.10
CA LEU A 143 -2.86 12.13 -16.35
C LEU A 143 -3.29 13.57 -16.66
N GLY A 144 -4.56 13.93 -16.38
CA GLY A 144 -5.06 15.30 -16.51
C GLY A 144 -4.31 16.26 -15.58
N TYR A 145 -4.18 15.92 -14.32
CA TYR A 145 -3.49 16.76 -13.34
C TYR A 145 -2.04 17.07 -13.73
N PHE A 146 -1.28 16.08 -14.17
CA PHE A 146 0.11 16.28 -14.60
C PHE A 146 0.21 17.08 -15.91
N ARG A 147 -0.78 16.94 -16.79
CA ARG A 147 -0.83 17.74 -18.03
C ARG A 147 -1.14 19.21 -17.75
N ASP A 148 -2.05 19.48 -16.83
CA ASP A 148 -2.52 20.84 -16.52
C ASP A 148 -1.60 21.57 -15.51
N LYS A 149 -0.72 20.83 -14.82
CA LYS A 149 0.30 21.34 -13.90
C LYS A 149 1.69 20.82 -14.22
N PRO A 150 2.26 21.17 -15.38
CA PRO A 150 3.57 20.66 -15.77
C PRO A 150 4.71 20.98 -14.78
N ARG A 151 4.59 22.05 -13.98
CA ARG A 151 5.55 22.40 -12.92
C ARG A 151 5.60 21.42 -11.76
N VAL A 152 4.57 20.58 -11.56
CA VAL A 152 4.62 19.54 -10.52
C VAL A 152 5.60 18.44 -10.89
N LEU A 153 5.80 18.17 -12.19
CA LEU A 153 6.84 17.25 -12.67
C LEU A 153 8.26 17.83 -12.51
N GLU A 154 8.41 19.15 -12.55
CA GLU A 154 9.68 19.83 -12.29
C GLU A 154 10.02 19.94 -10.79
N SER A 155 8.99 19.92 -9.92
CA SER A 155 9.15 19.95 -8.46
C SER A 155 9.21 18.56 -7.82
N LEU A 156 8.98 17.50 -8.59
CA LEU A 156 9.47 16.18 -8.23
C LEU A 156 11.00 16.26 -8.35
N GLU A 157 11.63 16.64 -7.25
CA GLU A 157 13.08 16.47 -7.11
C GLU A 157 13.47 15.11 -7.69
N PRO A 158 14.59 15.00 -8.46
CA PRO A 158 15.03 13.71 -8.98
C PRO A 158 15.04 12.75 -7.80
N ALA A 159 14.32 11.66 -7.92
CA ALA A 159 14.02 10.69 -6.86
C ALA A 159 15.23 10.60 -5.93
N ALA A 160 15.08 11.04 -4.68
CA ALA A 160 16.19 11.28 -3.78
C ALA A 160 17.15 10.10 -3.86
N ALA A 161 18.39 10.32 -4.25
CA ALA A 161 19.34 9.25 -4.54
C ALA A 161 19.36 8.29 -3.35
N LEU A 162 19.29 7.00 -3.60
CA LEU A 162 19.41 6.02 -2.54
C LEU A 162 20.77 6.18 -1.87
N THR A 163 20.77 6.17 -0.55
CA THR A 163 22.03 6.09 0.20
C THR A 163 22.74 4.76 -0.09
N PRO A 164 24.04 4.62 0.17
CA PRO A 164 24.77 3.37 -0.01
C PRO A 164 24.10 2.18 0.71
N ARG A 165 23.53 2.39 1.90
CA ARG A 165 22.82 1.37 2.69
C ARG A 165 21.47 0.99 2.07
N GLU A 166 20.72 1.96 1.58
CA GLU A 166 19.48 1.70 0.85
C GLU A 166 19.75 0.95 -0.46
N THR A 167 20.81 1.29 -1.18
CA THR A 167 21.23 0.58 -2.41
C THR A 167 21.61 -0.87 -2.11
N GLU A 168 22.31 -1.11 -0.99
CA GLU A 168 22.66 -2.45 -0.55
C GLU A 168 21.41 -3.28 -0.21
N VAL A 169 20.45 -2.70 0.51
CA VAL A 169 19.16 -3.37 0.81
C VAL A 169 18.38 -3.65 -0.48
N LEU A 170 18.28 -2.68 -1.39
CA LEU A 170 17.58 -2.87 -2.67
C LEU A 170 18.21 -4.01 -3.49
N ARG A 171 19.53 -4.15 -3.49
CA ARG A 171 20.25 -5.26 -4.14
C ARG A 171 19.87 -6.61 -3.53
N LEU A 172 19.82 -6.72 -2.20
CA LEU A 172 19.49 -7.96 -1.50
C LEU A 172 18.03 -8.37 -1.76
N ILE A 173 17.11 -7.40 -1.75
CA ILE A 173 15.70 -7.62 -2.10
C ILE A 173 15.58 -8.09 -3.55
N GLY A 174 16.28 -7.46 -4.47
CA GLY A 174 16.31 -7.83 -5.88
C GLY A 174 16.79 -9.27 -6.13
N ARG A 175 17.67 -9.78 -5.25
CA ARG A 175 18.10 -11.17 -5.23
C ARG A 175 17.11 -12.12 -4.54
N GLY A 176 15.97 -11.64 -4.09
CA GLY A 176 14.92 -12.44 -3.47
C GLY A 176 15.00 -12.62 -1.95
N LEU A 177 16.00 -12.02 -1.26
CA LEU A 177 16.16 -12.16 0.19
C LEU A 177 15.03 -11.45 0.94
N ARG A 178 14.46 -12.08 1.96
CA ARG A 178 13.52 -11.45 2.90
C ARG A 178 14.25 -10.47 3.82
N SER A 179 13.50 -9.54 4.46
CA SER A 179 14.08 -8.52 5.35
C SER A 179 14.95 -9.11 6.46
N GLY A 180 14.52 -10.20 7.09
CA GLY A 180 15.31 -10.90 8.10
C GLY A 180 16.60 -11.56 7.56
N GLU A 181 16.58 -12.04 6.31
CA GLU A 181 17.78 -12.61 5.65
C GLU A 181 18.75 -11.50 5.25
N ALA A 182 18.23 -10.40 4.70
CA ALA A 182 19.02 -9.21 4.39
C ALA A 182 19.67 -8.62 5.65
N ALA A 183 18.95 -8.59 6.78
CA ALA A 183 19.46 -8.14 8.07
C ALA A 183 20.66 -8.97 8.53
N LYS A 184 20.59 -10.30 8.39
CA LYS A 184 21.72 -11.20 8.71
C LYS A 184 22.93 -10.93 7.82
N VAL A 185 22.70 -10.74 6.51
CA VAL A 185 23.79 -10.44 5.56
C VAL A 185 24.46 -9.11 5.88
N MET A 186 23.67 -8.09 6.25
CA MET A 186 24.18 -6.74 6.55
C MET A 186 24.70 -6.58 7.98
N GLY A 187 24.50 -7.56 8.86
CA GLY A 187 24.93 -7.49 10.27
C GLY A 187 24.15 -6.46 11.08
N VAL A 188 22.88 -6.23 10.78
CA VAL A 188 22.01 -5.24 11.46
C VAL A 188 20.71 -5.90 11.95
N ALA A 189 19.94 -5.19 12.78
CA ALA A 189 18.62 -5.65 13.22
C ALA A 189 17.61 -5.65 12.05
N GLU A 190 16.66 -6.59 12.07
CA GLU A 190 15.61 -6.70 11.05
C GLU A 190 14.78 -5.41 10.93
N GLN A 191 14.48 -4.77 12.07
CA GLN A 191 13.80 -3.47 12.10
C GLN A 191 14.56 -2.36 11.34
N THR A 192 15.89 -2.41 11.35
CA THR A 192 16.73 -1.48 10.61
C THR A 192 16.56 -1.69 9.10
N VAL A 193 16.54 -2.94 8.65
CA VAL A 193 16.29 -3.26 7.24
C VAL A 193 14.87 -2.88 6.83
N ALA A 194 13.86 -3.13 7.67
CA ALA A 194 12.49 -2.68 7.42
C ALA A 194 12.41 -1.17 7.25
N GLY A 195 13.14 -0.40 8.06
CA GLY A 195 13.27 1.05 7.90
C GLY A 195 13.88 1.46 6.54
N TYR A 196 14.93 0.75 6.10
CA TYR A 196 15.52 1.00 4.77
C TYR A 196 14.56 0.63 3.64
N VAL A 197 13.88 -0.51 3.70
CA VAL A 197 12.85 -0.93 2.72
C VAL A 197 11.81 0.18 2.55
N LYS A 198 11.28 0.69 3.65
CA LYS A 198 10.33 1.77 3.67
C LYS A 198 10.87 3.06 3.03
N ALA A 199 12.09 3.45 3.38
CA ALA A 199 12.74 4.62 2.79
C ALA A 199 12.93 4.45 1.27
N ILE A 200 13.32 3.24 0.83
CA ILE A 200 13.48 2.88 -0.58
C ILE A 200 12.13 2.98 -1.30
N TYR A 201 11.07 2.39 -0.75
CA TYR A 201 9.75 2.40 -1.36
C TYR A 201 9.23 3.83 -1.53
N ARG A 202 9.37 4.67 -0.51
CA ARG A 202 9.03 6.10 -0.59
C ARG A 202 9.88 6.86 -1.62
N LYS A 203 11.22 6.65 -1.63
CA LYS A 203 12.14 7.35 -2.53
C LYS A 203 11.97 6.95 -3.98
N LEU A 204 11.63 5.69 -4.25
CA LEU A 204 11.46 5.16 -5.59
C LEU A 204 9.99 5.16 -6.05
N ASN A 205 9.09 5.59 -5.18
CA ASN A 205 7.64 5.59 -5.40
C ASN A 205 7.14 4.20 -5.86
N ILE A 206 7.55 3.16 -5.14
CA ILE A 206 7.17 1.77 -5.38
C ILE A 206 6.39 1.23 -4.17
N CYS A 207 5.46 0.30 -4.41
CA CYS A 207 4.53 -0.19 -3.41
C CYS A 207 4.66 -1.70 -3.15
N SER A 208 5.52 -2.38 -3.89
CA SER A 208 5.65 -3.82 -3.77
C SER A 208 7.08 -4.29 -3.86
N ARG A 209 7.32 -5.48 -3.29
CA ARG A 209 8.62 -6.17 -3.38
C ARG A 209 8.97 -6.54 -4.83
N ALA A 210 7.96 -6.86 -5.65
CA ALA A 210 8.15 -7.15 -7.06
C ALA A 210 8.67 -5.92 -7.82
N GLU A 211 8.11 -4.73 -7.54
CA GLU A 211 8.59 -3.47 -8.08
C GLU A 211 10.01 -3.14 -7.60
N ALA A 212 10.32 -3.42 -6.32
CA ALA A 212 11.67 -3.24 -5.80
C ALA A 212 12.69 -4.15 -6.52
N ALA A 213 12.32 -5.39 -6.79
CA ALA A 213 13.17 -6.30 -7.55
C ALA A 213 13.37 -5.84 -9.00
N LEU A 214 12.30 -5.38 -9.65
CA LEU A 214 12.37 -4.81 -11.01
C LEU A 214 13.25 -3.56 -11.04
N GLU A 215 13.13 -2.69 -10.05
CA GLU A 215 13.93 -1.47 -9.95
C GLU A 215 15.42 -1.78 -9.64
N ALA A 216 15.70 -2.82 -8.85
CA ALA A 216 17.07 -3.32 -8.66
C ALA A 216 17.68 -3.80 -9.98
N ALA A 217 16.90 -4.52 -10.80
CA ALA A 217 17.34 -4.96 -12.12
C ALA A 217 17.56 -3.78 -13.09
N ARG A 218 16.65 -2.81 -13.13
CA ARG A 218 16.79 -1.58 -13.95
C ARG A 218 18.05 -0.79 -13.61
N ARG A 219 18.45 -0.77 -12.34
CA ARG A 219 19.65 -0.10 -11.84
C ARG A 219 20.92 -0.95 -11.98
N GLY A 220 20.83 -2.16 -12.53
CA GLY A 220 21.98 -3.07 -12.67
C GLY A 220 22.54 -3.57 -11.34
N LEU A 221 21.69 -3.66 -10.32
CA LEU A 221 22.10 -4.12 -8.99
C LEU A 221 22.03 -5.66 -8.86
N VAL A 222 21.33 -6.31 -9.76
CA VAL A 222 21.14 -7.77 -9.83
C VAL A 222 21.21 -8.24 -11.26
#